data_9909d9a4b53c6a988dc6b08ab280f82f
#
_entry.id   9909d9a4b53c6a988dc6b08ab280f82f
#
_cell.length_a   1.000
_cell.length_b   1.000
_cell.length_c   1.000
_cell.angle_alpha   90.00
_cell.angle_beta   90.00
_cell.angle_gamma   90.00
#
_symmetry.space_group_name_H-M   'P 1'
#
loop_
_entity.id
_entity.type
_entity.pdbx_description
1 polymer ?
#
loop_
_entity_poly.entity_id
_entity_poly.type
_entity_poly.pdbx_seq_one_letter_code
_entity_poly.pdbx_strand_id
1 'polypeptide(L)'
;MTQLTQPMPITIYDSMSGQKRPFTPLEAGKVGMYVCGMTVYDYCHIGHARVMVGFDVVVRWLRHIGYDVNYVRNITDIDDKIINRARDNGESIYQLTDRFIKAMHEDADNLGCERPNSEPKATDFIPQMQHLIQTLESKKLAYQGATGDVYYAVENFAEYGKLSKRRLADMQAGASERVNVETDKKNPFDFVLWKAAKQTEPSETKWQSPWGVGLSLIHI
;
A
#
# COMPACT_ATOMS: atom_id res chain seq x y z
N MET A 1 18.42 31.36 12.60
CA MET A 1 17.47 30.35 13.07
C MET A 1 18.21 29.46 14.05
N THR A 2 17.84 29.47 15.33
CA THR A 2 18.47 28.67 16.38
C THR A 2 18.10 27.22 16.11
N GLN A 3 19.07 26.37 15.72
CA GLN A 3 18.83 24.93 15.63
C GLN A 3 18.47 24.42 17.02
N LEU A 4 17.30 23.82 17.17
CA LEU A 4 16.94 23.08 18.37
C LEU A 4 17.90 21.92 18.51
N THR A 5 18.59 21.84 19.63
CA THR A 5 19.60 20.77 19.90
C THR A 5 18.93 19.41 20.09
N GLN A 6 17.65 19.35 20.35
CA GLN A 6 16.82 18.15 20.41
C GLN A 6 15.38 18.48 19.93
N PRO A 7 14.70 17.50 19.27
CA PRO A 7 13.31 17.68 18.86
C PRO A 7 12.39 17.92 20.05
N MET A 8 11.35 18.76 19.86
CA MET A 8 10.35 18.99 20.90
C MET A 8 9.50 17.71 21.11
N PRO A 9 9.16 17.38 22.37
CA PRO A 9 8.33 16.23 22.65
C PRO A 9 6.92 16.42 22.08
N ILE A 10 6.43 15.39 21.37
CA ILE A 10 5.06 15.33 20.85
C ILE A 10 4.38 14.05 21.31
N THR A 11 3.05 14.04 21.27
CA THR A 11 2.24 12.83 21.51
C THR A 11 1.46 12.49 20.26
N ILE A 12 1.40 11.19 19.92
CA ILE A 12 0.64 10.66 18.79
C ILE A 12 -0.33 9.60 19.29
N TYR A 13 -1.48 9.49 18.63
CA TYR A 13 -2.38 8.37 18.86
C TYR A 13 -1.79 7.11 18.23
N ASP A 14 -1.50 6.12 19.06
CA ASP A 14 -0.99 4.82 18.66
C ASP A 14 -2.17 3.83 18.51
N SER A 15 -2.42 3.38 17.29
CA SER A 15 -3.50 2.45 16.97
C SER A 15 -3.35 1.11 17.68
N MET A 16 -2.11 0.63 17.89
CA MET A 16 -1.85 -0.64 18.55
C MET A 16 -2.27 -0.60 20.02
N SER A 17 -1.87 0.42 20.78
CA SER A 17 -2.27 0.59 22.16
C SER A 17 -3.68 1.20 22.33
N GLY A 18 -4.16 1.94 21.32
CA GLY A 18 -5.40 2.70 21.34
C GLY A 18 -5.35 3.94 22.24
N GLN A 19 -4.17 4.48 22.47
CA GLN A 19 -3.94 5.61 23.37
C GLN A 19 -3.02 6.65 22.74
N LYS A 20 -3.12 7.90 23.19
CA LYS A 20 -2.09 8.90 22.90
C LYS A 20 -0.84 8.58 23.72
N ARG A 21 0.30 8.50 23.06
CA ARG A 21 1.59 8.18 23.69
C ARG A 21 2.65 9.20 23.26
N PRO A 22 3.67 9.46 24.10
CA PRO A 22 4.86 10.18 23.64
C PRO A 22 5.42 9.51 22.39
N PHE A 23 5.72 10.30 21.37
CA PHE A 23 6.34 9.80 20.16
C PHE A 23 7.83 9.56 20.43
N THR A 24 8.27 8.33 20.21
CA THR A 24 9.68 7.94 20.31
C THR A 24 10.09 7.37 18.95
N PRO A 25 10.97 8.05 18.19
CA PRO A 25 11.46 7.52 16.93
C PRO A 25 12.36 6.31 17.17
N LEU A 26 12.46 5.41 16.17
CA LEU A 26 13.36 4.25 16.22
C LEU A 26 14.82 4.65 16.24
N GLU A 27 15.18 5.74 15.57
CA GLU A 27 16.50 6.36 15.56
C GLU A 27 16.39 7.79 16.07
N ALA A 28 17.20 8.16 17.04
CA ALA A 28 17.14 9.49 17.67
C ALA A 28 17.24 10.61 16.62
N GLY A 29 16.29 11.53 16.62
CA GLY A 29 16.24 12.66 15.70
C GLY A 29 15.76 12.34 14.29
N LYS A 30 15.54 11.06 13.92
CA LYS A 30 15.08 10.66 12.58
C LYS A 30 13.70 10.04 12.59
N VAL A 31 12.90 10.35 11.57
CA VAL A 31 11.55 9.79 11.39
C VAL A 31 11.43 9.22 9.97
N GLY A 32 11.22 7.91 9.88
CA GLY A 32 10.72 7.28 8.66
C GLY A 32 9.19 7.36 8.65
N MET A 33 8.62 8.02 7.64
CA MET A 33 7.19 8.16 7.49
C MET A 33 6.72 7.60 6.16
N TYR A 34 5.85 6.60 6.21
CA TYR A 34 5.22 6.02 5.03
C TYR A 34 3.73 6.38 4.99
N VAL A 35 3.27 6.89 3.87
CA VAL A 35 1.86 7.20 3.60
C VAL A 35 1.40 6.41 2.39
N CYS A 36 0.28 5.71 2.52
CA CYS A 36 -0.34 5.02 1.40
C CYS A 36 -0.76 6.04 0.34
N GLY A 37 -0.26 5.86 -0.88
CA GLY A 37 -0.60 6.69 -2.02
C GLY A 37 -1.92 6.28 -2.69
N MET A 38 -2.28 6.98 -3.74
CA MET A 38 -3.49 6.69 -4.49
C MET A 38 -3.25 5.68 -5.62
N THR A 39 -4.34 5.03 -6.06
CA THR A 39 -4.38 4.27 -7.32
C THR A 39 -4.59 5.26 -8.46
N VAL A 40 -3.63 5.31 -9.39
CA VAL A 40 -3.55 6.36 -10.42
C VAL A 40 -4.32 5.98 -11.69
N TYR A 41 -5.65 5.85 -11.59
CA TYR A 41 -6.54 5.52 -12.70
C TYR A 41 -7.49 6.65 -13.11
N ASP A 42 -7.56 7.73 -12.33
CA ASP A 42 -8.40 8.90 -12.57
C ASP A 42 -7.82 10.13 -11.84
N TYR A 43 -8.41 11.31 -12.08
CA TYR A 43 -8.02 12.56 -11.43
C TYR A 43 -8.22 12.53 -9.91
N CYS A 44 -7.47 13.36 -9.21
CA CYS A 44 -7.65 13.56 -7.78
C CYS A 44 -9.01 14.16 -7.47
N HIS A 45 -9.57 13.78 -6.33
CA HIS A 45 -10.74 14.41 -5.75
C HIS A 45 -10.43 14.90 -4.33
N ILE A 46 -11.36 15.62 -3.71
CA ILE A 46 -11.15 16.23 -2.37
C ILE A 46 -10.66 15.25 -1.30
N GLY A 47 -11.00 13.97 -1.40
CA GLY A 47 -10.49 12.93 -0.50
C GLY A 47 -8.98 12.74 -0.62
N HIS A 48 -8.44 12.75 -1.86
CA HIS A 48 -7.00 12.69 -2.10
C HIS A 48 -6.29 13.97 -1.62
N ALA A 49 -6.86 15.14 -1.91
CA ALA A 49 -6.35 16.42 -1.42
C ALA A 49 -6.27 16.45 0.11
N ARG A 50 -7.29 15.94 0.82
CA ARG A 50 -7.28 15.83 2.28
C ARG A 50 -6.11 14.99 2.79
N VAL A 51 -5.80 13.87 2.14
CA VAL A 51 -4.66 13.02 2.53
C VAL A 51 -3.35 13.76 2.28
N MET A 52 -3.17 14.34 1.08
CA MET A 52 -1.95 15.07 0.70
C MET A 52 -1.66 16.22 1.68
N VAL A 53 -2.61 17.12 1.86
CA VAL A 53 -2.46 18.29 2.75
C VAL A 53 -2.30 17.86 4.21
N GLY A 54 -3.08 16.88 4.67
CA GLY A 54 -3.00 16.41 6.05
C GLY A 54 -1.63 15.87 6.43
N PHE A 55 -1.04 15.04 5.56
CA PHE A 55 0.29 14.49 5.81
C PHE A 55 1.41 15.49 5.50
N ASP A 56 1.22 16.43 4.57
CA ASP A 56 2.15 17.55 4.36
C ASP A 56 2.31 18.40 5.63
N VAL A 57 1.20 18.72 6.30
CA VAL A 57 1.24 19.41 7.60
C VAL A 57 2.01 18.62 8.65
N VAL A 58 1.81 17.30 8.71
CA VAL A 58 2.54 16.42 9.64
C VAL A 58 4.04 16.43 9.36
N VAL A 59 4.45 16.30 8.08
CA VAL A 59 5.86 16.30 7.66
C VAL A 59 6.52 17.63 8.02
N ARG A 60 5.88 18.76 7.64
CA ARG A 60 6.40 20.12 7.94
C ARG A 60 6.53 20.33 9.44
N TRP A 61 5.53 19.90 10.21
CA TRP A 61 5.59 20.02 11.66
C TRP A 61 6.73 19.22 12.27
N LEU A 62 6.90 17.96 11.90
CA LEU A 62 8.00 17.12 12.37
C LEU A 62 9.37 17.75 12.06
N ARG A 63 9.54 18.26 10.83
CA ARG A 63 10.77 18.98 10.44
C ARG A 63 10.96 20.28 11.24
N HIS A 64 9.88 21.02 11.46
CA HIS A 64 9.92 22.27 12.22
C HIS A 64 10.39 22.07 13.67
N ILE A 65 9.94 20.99 14.31
CA ILE A 65 10.34 20.67 15.70
C ILE A 65 11.68 19.95 15.80
N GLY A 66 12.41 19.77 14.70
CA GLY A 66 13.81 19.34 14.67
C GLY A 66 14.07 17.90 14.26
N TYR A 67 13.06 17.15 13.76
CA TYR A 67 13.29 15.83 13.19
C TYR A 67 13.80 15.89 11.74
N ASP A 68 14.72 15.00 11.40
CA ASP A 68 15.05 14.63 10.02
C ASP A 68 13.99 13.61 9.53
N VAL A 69 13.16 14.03 8.57
CA VAL A 69 12.01 13.22 8.12
C VAL A 69 12.26 12.69 6.73
N ASN A 70 12.37 11.36 6.62
CA ASN A 70 12.30 10.64 5.35
C ASN A 70 10.83 10.27 5.06
N TYR A 71 10.19 11.06 4.18
CA TYR A 71 8.80 10.88 3.78
C TYR A 71 8.69 10.06 2.50
N VAL A 72 8.02 8.92 2.58
CA VAL A 72 7.75 8.02 1.46
C VAL A 72 6.25 7.93 1.24
N ARG A 73 5.81 8.04 -0.03
CA ARG A 73 4.43 7.79 -0.46
C ARG A 73 4.46 6.93 -1.71
N ASN A 74 3.85 5.74 -1.67
CA ASN A 74 3.82 4.88 -2.85
C ASN A 74 2.87 5.41 -3.92
N ILE A 75 3.06 4.92 -5.15
CA ILE A 75 2.13 5.08 -6.25
C ILE A 75 1.62 3.69 -6.62
N THR A 76 0.31 3.49 -6.53
CA THR A 76 -0.33 2.26 -6.99
C THR A 76 -0.63 2.41 -8.47
N ASP A 77 0.30 1.97 -9.31
CA ASP A 77 0.27 2.04 -10.77
C ASP A 77 -0.15 0.72 -11.43
N ILE A 78 -0.61 -0.24 -10.64
CA ILE A 78 -1.22 -1.50 -11.09
C ILE A 78 -2.35 -1.92 -10.16
N ASP A 79 -3.53 -2.13 -10.72
CA ASP A 79 -4.77 -2.51 -10.02
C ASP A 79 -5.82 -2.89 -11.07
N ASP A 80 -6.81 -3.70 -10.73
CA ASP A 80 -7.92 -4.06 -11.63
C ASP A 80 -8.62 -2.83 -12.22
N LYS A 81 -8.71 -1.72 -11.46
CA LYS A 81 -9.31 -0.45 -11.95
C LYS A 81 -8.47 0.20 -13.04
N ILE A 82 -7.13 0.16 -12.91
CA ILE A 82 -6.20 0.66 -13.93
C ILE A 82 -6.34 -0.16 -15.20
N ILE A 83 -6.33 -1.50 -15.08
CA ILE A 83 -6.44 -2.42 -16.22
C ILE A 83 -7.77 -2.20 -16.95
N ASN A 84 -8.88 -2.12 -16.23
CA ASN A 84 -10.20 -1.90 -16.81
C ASN A 84 -10.28 -0.52 -17.49
N ARG A 85 -9.80 0.54 -16.83
CA ARG A 85 -9.84 1.90 -17.37
C ARG A 85 -8.97 2.05 -18.62
N ALA A 86 -7.77 1.46 -18.64
CA ALA A 86 -6.89 1.47 -19.79
C ALA A 86 -7.53 0.74 -20.98
N ARG A 87 -8.13 -0.43 -20.74
CA ARG A 87 -8.87 -1.17 -21.77
C ARG A 87 -10.03 -0.36 -22.33
N ASP A 88 -10.85 0.27 -21.46
CA ASP A 88 -12.02 1.05 -21.87
C ASP A 88 -11.62 2.29 -22.68
N ASN A 89 -10.45 2.86 -22.41
CA ASN A 89 -9.89 3.99 -23.15
C ASN A 89 -9.12 3.57 -24.41
N GLY A 90 -8.81 2.29 -24.61
CA GLY A 90 -8.00 1.79 -25.71
C GLY A 90 -6.53 2.21 -25.64
N GLU A 91 -5.97 2.36 -24.44
CA GLU A 91 -4.58 2.75 -24.18
C GLU A 91 -3.87 1.74 -23.27
N SER A 92 -2.53 1.81 -23.20
CA SER A 92 -1.76 0.98 -22.26
C SER A 92 -1.92 1.45 -20.83
N ILE A 93 -1.67 0.55 -19.85
CA ILE A 93 -1.67 0.93 -18.43
C ILE A 93 -0.60 2.01 -18.15
N TYR A 94 0.53 1.97 -18.84
CA TYR A 94 1.61 2.94 -18.67
C TYR A 94 1.19 4.33 -19.15
N GLN A 95 0.53 4.44 -20.31
CA GLN A 95 0.00 5.71 -20.81
C GLN A 95 -1.03 6.31 -19.86
N LEU A 96 -1.93 5.46 -19.34
CA LEU A 96 -2.94 5.87 -18.37
C LEU A 96 -2.30 6.38 -17.07
N THR A 97 -1.42 5.57 -16.46
CA THR A 97 -0.84 5.87 -15.15
C THR A 97 0.10 7.06 -15.20
N ASP A 98 0.94 7.19 -16.23
CA ASP A 98 1.84 8.34 -16.40
C ASP A 98 1.06 9.65 -16.50
N ARG A 99 -0.07 9.66 -17.22
CA ARG A 99 -0.96 10.83 -17.30
C ARG A 99 -1.52 11.21 -15.94
N PHE A 100 -2.04 10.24 -15.16
CA PHE A 100 -2.64 10.53 -13.87
C PHE A 100 -1.61 10.77 -12.75
N ILE A 101 -0.42 10.20 -12.84
CA ILE A 101 0.71 10.59 -11.97
C ILE A 101 1.07 12.06 -12.18
N LYS A 102 1.17 12.49 -13.44
CA LYS A 102 1.44 13.88 -13.77
C LYS A 102 0.35 14.80 -13.21
N ALA A 103 -0.92 14.49 -13.45
CA ALA A 103 -2.05 15.26 -12.94
C ALA A 103 -2.06 15.31 -11.39
N MET A 104 -1.83 14.17 -10.70
CA MET A 104 -1.69 14.09 -9.25
C MET A 104 -0.58 15.01 -8.73
N HIS A 105 0.53 15.05 -9.44
CA HIS A 105 1.65 15.92 -9.10
C HIS A 105 1.30 17.41 -9.27
N GLU A 106 0.64 17.75 -10.37
CA GLU A 106 0.17 19.13 -10.62
C GLU A 106 -0.83 19.58 -9.54
N ASP A 107 -1.76 18.70 -9.15
CA ASP A 107 -2.71 18.97 -8.07
C ASP A 107 -2.01 19.17 -6.72
N ALA A 108 -1.02 18.33 -6.39
CA ALA A 108 -0.24 18.46 -5.15
C ALA A 108 0.56 19.77 -5.12
N ASP A 109 1.17 20.15 -6.23
CA ASP A 109 1.91 21.43 -6.35
C ASP A 109 0.97 22.63 -6.20
N ASN A 110 -0.20 22.60 -6.83
CA ASN A 110 -1.22 23.64 -6.72
C ASN A 110 -1.76 23.77 -5.29
N LEU A 111 -1.80 22.68 -4.52
CA LEU A 111 -2.13 22.69 -3.10
C LEU A 111 -0.97 23.14 -2.20
N GLY A 112 0.21 23.39 -2.76
CA GLY A 112 1.42 23.77 -2.01
C GLY A 112 2.01 22.65 -1.16
N CYS A 113 1.67 21.37 -1.45
CA CYS A 113 2.22 20.23 -0.75
C CYS A 113 3.67 19.97 -1.15
N GLU A 114 4.53 19.63 -0.20
CA GLU A 114 5.89 19.20 -0.47
C GLU A 114 5.90 17.80 -1.13
N ARG A 115 6.85 17.60 -2.03
CA ARG A 115 7.06 16.29 -2.63
C ARG A 115 7.62 15.32 -1.59
N PRO A 116 7.18 14.04 -1.58
CA PRO A 116 7.85 13.01 -0.81
C PRO A 116 9.33 12.87 -1.18
N ASN A 117 10.13 12.36 -0.25
CA ASN A 117 11.53 12.01 -0.55
C ASN A 117 11.63 10.86 -1.57
N SER A 118 10.63 9.97 -1.57
CA SER A 118 10.53 8.87 -2.53
C SER A 118 9.06 8.54 -2.81
N GLU A 119 8.75 8.26 -4.09
CA GLU A 119 7.44 7.82 -4.55
C GLU A 119 7.60 6.50 -5.36
N PRO A 120 7.81 5.35 -4.67
CA PRO A 120 7.98 4.07 -5.34
C PRO A 120 6.69 3.65 -6.06
N LYS A 121 6.80 3.26 -7.34
CA LYS A 121 5.72 2.66 -8.11
C LYS A 121 5.62 1.17 -7.76
N ALA A 122 4.41 0.64 -7.64
CA ALA A 122 4.21 -0.78 -7.33
C ALA A 122 4.85 -1.69 -8.38
N THR A 123 4.80 -1.31 -9.67
CA THR A 123 5.40 -2.10 -10.76
C THR A 123 6.92 -2.20 -10.70
N ASP A 124 7.61 -1.25 -10.07
CA ASP A 124 9.08 -1.28 -9.89
C ASP A 124 9.52 -2.27 -8.80
N PHE A 125 8.59 -2.77 -7.98
CA PHE A 125 8.88 -3.61 -6.81
C PHE A 125 8.38 -5.06 -6.93
N ILE A 126 8.00 -5.51 -8.11
CA ILE A 126 7.52 -6.88 -8.33
C ILE A 126 8.51 -7.96 -7.83
N PRO A 127 9.82 -7.88 -8.08
CA PRO A 127 10.76 -8.86 -7.55
C PRO A 127 10.80 -8.89 -6.00
N GLN A 128 10.72 -7.72 -5.37
CA GLN A 128 10.70 -7.62 -3.89
C GLN A 128 9.41 -8.19 -3.32
N MET A 129 8.27 -7.96 -3.98
CA MET A 129 6.98 -8.54 -3.62
C MET A 129 7.03 -10.08 -3.71
N GLN A 130 7.59 -10.62 -4.79
CA GLN A 130 7.77 -12.07 -4.94
C GLN A 130 8.65 -12.65 -3.82
N HIS A 131 9.76 -11.98 -3.51
CA HIS A 131 10.63 -12.40 -2.41
C HIS A 131 9.92 -12.38 -1.05
N LEU A 132 9.08 -11.36 -0.80
CA LEU A 132 8.26 -11.29 0.41
C LEU A 132 7.28 -12.46 0.50
N ILE A 133 6.58 -12.77 -0.59
CA ILE A 133 5.64 -13.90 -0.66
C ILE A 133 6.37 -15.23 -0.39
N GLN A 134 7.53 -15.48 -1.01
CA GLN A 134 8.35 -16.66 -0.75
C GLN A 134 8.76 -16.76 0.74
N THR A 135 9.10 -15.62 1.34
CA THR A 135 9.40 -15.56 2.78
C THR A 135 8.18 -15.93 3.63
N LEU A 136 6.99 -15.48 3.26
CA LEU A 136 5.75 -15.86 3.94
C LEU A 136 5.44 -17.35 3.77
N GLU A 137 5.66 -17.93 2.58
CA GLU A 137 5.50 -19.36 2.34
C GLU A 137 6.47 -20.19 3.20
N SER A 138 7.74 -19.80 3.26
CA SER A 138 8.74 -20.49 4.10
C SER A 138 8.36 -20.50 5.58
N LYS A 139 7.62 -19.48 6.03
CA LYS A 139 7.05 -19.36 7.38
C LYS A 139 5.68 -20.00 7.52
N LYS A 140 5.15 -20.66 6.48
CA LYS A 140 3.80 -21.26 6.43
C LYS A 140 2.67 -20.22 6.61
N LEU A 141 2.95 -18.95 6.33
CA LEU A 141 1.98 -17.85 6.37
C LEU A 141 1.35 -17.58 5.01
N ALA A 142 1.82 -18.22 3.95
CA ALA A 142 1.22 -18.19 2.62
C ALA A 142 1.21 -19.59 2.00
N TYR A 143 0.35 -19.81 1.01
CA TYR A 143 0.24 -21.05 0.25
C TYR A 143 -0.31 -20.78 -1.14
N GLN A 144 0.07 -21.64 -2.10
CA GLN A 144 -0.52 -21.62 -3.45
C GLN A 144 -1.81 -22.43 -3.47
N GLY A 145 -2.87 -21.86 -4.04
CA GLY A 145 -4.14 -22.53 -4.31
C GLY A 145 -4.11 -23.36 -5.61
N ALA A 146 -5.16 -24.10 -5.88
CA ALA A 146 -5.29 -24.96 -7.06
C ALA A 146 -5.37 -24.16 -8.38
N THR A 147 -5.87 -22.92 -8.33
CA THR A 147 -5.99 -22.02 -9.49
C THR A 147 -4.68 -21.32 -9.86
N GLY A 148 -3.65 -21.46 -9.02
CA GLY A 148 -2.35 -20.80 -9.20
C GLY A 148 -2.21 -19.50 -8.41
N ASP A 149 -3.28 -19.02 -7.80
CA ASP A 149 -3.24 -17.89 -6.89
C ASP A 149 -2.46 -18.22 -5.62
N VAL A 150 -1.80 -17.25 -5.02
CA VAL A 150 -1.14 -17.40 -3.72
C VAL A 150 -1.89 -16.60 -2.68
N TYR A 151 -2.21 -17.26 -1.57
CA TYR A 151 -3.02 -16.69 -0.49
C TYR A 151 -2.21 -16.53 0.78
N TYR A 152 -2.52 -15.50 1.55
CA TYR A 152 -2.08 -15.36 2.93
C TYR A 152 -2.96 -16.22 3.83
N ALA A 153 -2.34 -17.08 4.64
CA ALA A 153 -3.02 -17.96 5.59
C ALA A 153 -3.26 -17.22 6.91
N VAL A 154 -4.41 -16.56 7.02
CA VAL A 154 -4.72 -15.67 8.13
C VAL A 154 -4.70 -16.36 9.49
N GLU A 155 -5.21 -17.60 9.58
CA GLU A 155 -5.25 -18.38 10.82
C GLU A 155 -3.85 -18.77 11.34
N ASN A 156 -2.85 -18.81 10.45
CA ASN A 156 -1.49 -19.17 10.83
C ASN A 156 -0.74 -17.99 11.51
N PHE A 157 -1.32 -16.79 11.50
CA PHE A 157 -0.78 -15.63 12.20
C PHE A 157 -1.61 -15.32 13.45
N ALA A 158 -1.18 -15.82 14.59
CA ALA A 158 -1.92 -15.73 15.85
C ALA A 158 -2.30 -14.31 16.29
N GLU A 159 -1.54 -13.30 15.86
CA GLU A 159 -1.80 -11.89 16.18
C GLU A 159 -2.62 -11.15 15.11
N TYR A 160 -3.17 -11.86 14.11
CA TYR A 160 -3.99 -11.22 13.08
C TYR A 160 -5.20 -10.52 13.69
N GLY A 161 -5.43 -9.27 13.27
CA GLY A 161 -6.50 -8.44 13.82
C GLY A 161 -6.13 -7.63 15.07
N LYS A 162 -4.94 -7.85 15.67
CA LYS A 162 -4.49 -7.13 16.87
C LYS A 162 -4.47 -5.61 16.68
N LEU A 163 -3.96 -5.13 15.53
CA LEU A 163 -3.93 -3.69 15.20
C LEU A 163 -5.34 -3.11 15.05
N SER A 164 -6.22 -3.81 14.34
CA SER A 164 -7.62 -3.39 14.11
C SER A 164 -8.53 -3.66 15.31
N LYS A 165 -8.03 -4.38 16.34
CA LYS A 165 -8.79 -4.85 17.51
C LYS A 165 -10.00 -5.71 17.15
N ARG A 166 -9.92 -6.41 16.01
CA ARG A 166 -10.95 -7.35 15.54
C ARG A 166 -10.48 -8.78 15.72
N ARG A 167 -11.36 -9.64 16.20
CA ARG A 167 -11.10 -11.08 16.23
C ARG A 167 -11.65 -11.70 14.95
N LEU A 168 -10.97 -12.72 14.42
CA LEU A 168 -11.42 -13.44 13.22
C LEU A 168 -12.86 -13.97 13.38
N ALA A 169 -13.21 -14.47 14.58
CA ALA A 169 -14.56 -14.96 14.87
C ALA A 169 -15.65 -13.89 14.74
N ASP A 170 -15.30 -12.60 14.86
CA ASP A 170 -16.24 -11.48 14.79
C ASP A 170 -16.28 -10.89 13.35
N MET A 171 -15.45 -11.37 12.45
CA MET A 171 -15.40 -10.92 11.05
C MET A 171 -16.38 -11.76 10.22
N GLN A 172 -17.16 -11.10 9.36
CA GLN A 172 -17.98 -11.81 8.37
C GLN A 172 -17.14 -12.05 7.11
N ALA A 173 -17.04 -13.30 6.68
CA ALA A 173 -16.42 -13.64 5.41
C ALA A 173 -17.19 -12.96 4.26
N GLY A 174 -16.47 -12.30 3.35
CA GLY A 174 -17.10 -11.64 2.21
C GLY A 174 -17.79 -10.30 2.52
N ALA A 175 -17.58 -9.71 3.70
CA ALA A 175 -18.12 -8.38 4.06
C ALA A 175 -17.64 -7.23 3.16
N SER A 176 -16.62 -7.47 2.33
CA SER A 176 -16.22 -6.57 1.26
C SER A 176 -16.86 -7.02 -0.05
N GLU A 177 -17.69 -6.19 -0.67
CA GLU A 177 -18.28 -6.43 -2.02
C GLU A 177 -17.22 -6.69 -3.11
N ARG A 178 -15.93 -6.51 -2.79
CA ARG A 178 -14.79 -6.69 -3.68
C ARG A 178 -14.19 -8.10 -3.67
N VAL A 179 -14.60 -8.95 -2.75
CA VAL A 179 -14.05 -10.30 -2.63
C VAL A 179 -15.08 -11.31 -3.09
N ASN A 180 -14.99 -11.74 -4.34
CA ASN A 180 -15.59 -13.01 -4.74
C ASN A 180 -15.01 -14.08 -3.82
N VAL A 181 -15.88 -14.91 -3.22
CA VAL A 181 -15.44 -16.07 -2.45
C VAL A 181 -14.84 -17.06 -3.46
N GLU A 182 -13.52 -16.93 -3.67
CA GLU A 182 -12.79 -17.87 -4.51
C GLU A 182 -12.79 -19.23 -3.82
N THR A 183 -13.13 -20.27 -4.58
CA THR A 183 -13.48 -21.60 -4.05
C THR A 183 -12.28 -22.42 -3.58
N ASP A 184 -11.03 -21.97 -3.82
CA ASP A 184 -9.82 -22.72 -3.49
C ASP A 184 -9.06 -22.19 -2.27
N LYS A 185 -9.63 -21.21 -1.55
CA LYS A 185 -9.12 -20.75 -0.26
C LYS A 185 -9.29 -21.81 0.83
N LYS A 186 -8.26 -22.01 1.64
CA LYS A 186 -8.33 -22.91 2.81
C LYS A 186 -9.23 -22.34 3.91
N ASN A 187 -9.24 -21.00 4.04
CA ASN A 187 -10.09 -20.27 4.97
C ASN A 187 -10.75 -19.09 4.25
N PRO A 188 -12.05 -18.81 4.48
CA PRO A 188 -12.74 -17.67 3.86
C PRO A 188 -12.10 -16.31 4.09
N PHE A 189 -11.33 -16.16 5.17
CA PHE A 189 -10.61 -14.90 5.51
C PHE A 189 -9.25 -14.77 4.82
N ASP A 190 -8.74 -15.84 4.20
CA ASP A 190 -7.49 -15.76 3.46
C ASP A 190 -7.62 -14.76 2.29
N PHE A 191 -6.57 -14.05 2.00
CA PHE A 191 -6.57 -13.05 0.94
C PHE A 191 -5.42 -13.27 -0.04
N VAL A 192 -5.64 -12.84 -1.28
CA VAL A 192 -4.70 -13.05 -2.38
C VAL A 192 -3.48 -12.16 -2.22
N LEU A 193 -2.29 -12.74 -2.36
CA LEU A 193 -1.01 -12.07 -2.42
C LEU A 193 -0.47 -12.00 -3.86
N TRP A 194 -0.65 -13.09 -4.61
CA TRP A 194 -0.30 -13.20 -6.02
C TRP A 194 -1.49 -13.78 -6.78
N LYS A 195 -1.94 -13.10 -7.81
CA LYS A 195 -3.09 -13.54 -8.63
C LYS A 195 -2.58 -14.13 -9.93
N ALA A 196 -2.96 -15.35 -10.23
CA ALA A 196 -2.64 -16.00 -11.51
C ALA A 196 -3.25 -15.21 -12.68
N ALA A 197 -2.45 -14.99 -13.73
CA ALA A 197 -2.88 -14.20 -14.89
C ALA A 197 -3.96 -14.93 -15.68
N LYS A 198 -5.02 -14.19 -16.06
CA LYS A 198 -6.02 -14.66 -17.00
C LYS A 198 -5.52 -14.48 -18.44
N GLN A 199 -5.96 -15.35 -19.34
CA GLN A 199 -5.57 -15.26 -20.77
C GLN A 199 -5.99 -13.92 -21.40
N THR A 200 -7.11 -13.36 -20.96
CA THR A 200 -7.69 -12.10 -21.48
C THR A 200 -7.02 -10.84 -20.97
N GLU A 201 -6.13 -10.93 -19.97
CA GLU A 201 -5.42 -9.76 -19.47
C GLU A 201 -4.27 -9.36 -20.40
N PRO A 202 -3.95 -8.05 -20.52
CA PRO A 202 -2.84 -7.57 -21.34
C PRO A 202 -1.50 -8.15 -20.88
N SER A 203 -0.57 -8.33 -21.79
CA SER A 203 0.79 -8.86 -21.49
C SER A 203 1.56 -7.96 -20.52
N GLU A 204 1.32 -6.65 -20.61
CA GLU A 204 1.96 -5.62 -19.78
C GLU A 204 1.54 -5.63 -18.31
N THR A 205 0.49 -6.42 -17.96
CA THR A 205 0.00 -6.61 -16.60
C THR A 205 0.41 -7.94 -16.00
N LYS A 206 1.35 -8.65 -16.64
CA LYS A 206 1.73 -10.02 -16.33
C LYS A 206 3.22 -10.13 -16.06
N TRP A 207 3.57 -10.69 -14.93
CA TRP A 207 4.95 -10.95 -14.55
C TRP A 207 5.19 -12.44 -14.32
N GLN A 208 6.37 -12.91 -14.70
CA GLN A 208 6.82 -14.25 -14.37
C GLN A 208 7.07 -14.36 -12.87
N SER A 209 6.69 -15.48 -12.26
CA SER A 209 6.94 -15.75 -10.84
C SER A 209 7.17 -17.24 -10.60
N PRO A 210 7.63 -17.64 -9.41
CA PRO A 210 7.72 -19.04 -9.03
C PRO A 210 6.39 -19.81 -9.06
N TRP A 211 5.26 -19.09 -8.96
CA TRP A 211 3.91 -19.67 -8.95
C TRP A 211 3.25 -19.66 -10.33
N GLY A 212 3.95 -19.15 -11.33
CA GLY A 212 3.44 -18.95 -12.69
C GLY A 212 3.30 -17.46 -13.06
N VAL A 213 2.75 -17.22 -14.24
CA VAL A 213 2.51 -15.84 -14.72
C VAL A 213 1.36 -15.24 -13.95
N GLY A 214 1.54 -14.03 -13.44
CA GLY A 214 0.51 -13.38 -12.64
C GLY A 214 0.84 -11.94 -12.28
N LEU A 215 0.09 -11.44 -11.30
CA LEU A 215 0.14 -10.09 -10.78
C LEU A 215 0.20 -10.11 -9.25
N SER A 216 1.07 -9.32 -8.66
CA SER A 216 1.06 -9.11 -7.21
C SER A 216 -0.05 -8.16 -6.79
N LEU A 217 -0.74 -8.52 -5.70
CA LEU A 217 -1.70 -7.66 -5.01
C LEU A 217 -1.15 -7.15 -3.66
N ILE A 218 0.13 -7.42 -3.37
CA ILE A 218 0.82 -6.82 -2.22
C ILE A 218 1.42 -5.50 -2.67
N HIS A 219 1.03 -4.44 -1.99
CA HIS A 219 1.69 -3.14 -2.11
C HIS A 219 2.69 -3.01 -0.97
N ILE A 220 3.93 -2.82 -1.33
CA ILE A 220 5.02 -2.58 -0.37
C ILE A 220 5.21 -1.08 -0.18
#